data_b5e6ba655942d5b426acbcf4c0f8f342
#
_entry.id   b5e6ba655942d5b426acbcf4c0f8f342
#
_cell.length_a   1.000
_cell.length_b   1.000
_cell.length_c   1.000
_cell.angle_alpha   90.00
_cell.angle_beta   90.00
_cell.angle_gamma   90.00
#
_symmetry.space_group_name_H-M   'P 1'
#
loop_
_entity.id
_entity.type
_entity.pdbx_description
1 polymer ?
#
loop_
_entity_poly.entity_id
_entity_poly.type
_entity_poly.pdbx_seq_one_letter_code
_entity_poly.pdbx_strand_id
1 'polypeptide(L)' 'MPMKLNCIVVDDSAIQRITITKLVNESTLLNLVGDFANALEAKNCINNNTIDLIFLDIEMPLINGFDLLD' A
#
# COMPACT_ATOMS: atom_id res chain seq x y z
N MET A 1 -16.90 5.02 17.59
CA MET A 1 -15.75 5.39 16.72
C MET A 1 -15.69 4.42 15.58
N PRO A 2 -15.74 4.90 14.35
CA PRO A 2 -15.54 3.99 13.23
C PRO A 2 -14.11 3.46 13.24
N MET A 3 -13.98 2.17 13.02
CA MET A 3 -12.67 1.57 12.87
C MET A 3 -12.14 1.91 11.48
N LYS A 4 -10.89 2.35 11.42
CA LYS A 4 -10.23 2.58 10.15
C LYS A 4 -9.54 1.30 9.70
N LEU A 5 -9.51 1.10 8.40
CA LEU A 5 -8.73 0.01 7.78
C LEU A 5 -7.30 0.49 7.59
N ASN A 6 -6.35 -0.28 8.07
CA ASN A 6 -4.94 0.00 7.83
C ASN A 6 -4.60 -0.39 6.40
N CYS A 7 -4.01 0.54 5.65
CA CYS A 7 -3.67 0.29 4.27
C CYS A 7 -2.28 0.78 3.92
N ILE A 8 -1.75 0.23 2.84
CA ILE A 8 -0.50 0.68 2.23
C ILE A 8 -0.69 0.87 0.73
N VAL A 9 0.17 1.67 0.14
CA VAL A 9 0.21 1.91 -1.30
C VAL A 9 1.55 1.43 -1.83
N VAL A 10 1.52 0.62 -2.89
CA VAL A 10 2.72 0.09 -3.53
C VAL A 10 2.65 0.43 -5.02
N ASP A 11 3.51 1.32 -5.47
CA ASP A 11 3.52 1.78 -6.86
C ASP A 11 4.91 2.30 -7.19
N ASP A 12 5.50 1.83 -8.29
CA ASP A 12 6.82 2.26 -8.70
C ASP A 12 6.83 3.67 -9.32
N SER A 13 5.67 4.18 -9.72
CA SER A 13 5.54 5.56 -10.19
C SER A 13 5.34 6.51 -9.02
N ALA A 14 6.29 7.43 -8.83
CA ALA A 14 6.20 8.40 -7.75
C ALA A 14 4.96 9.28 -7.89
N ILE A 15 4.61 9.67 -9.11
CA ILE A 15 3.44 10.51 -9.36
C ILE A 15 2.15 9.80 -9.02
N GLN A 16 1.99 8.55 -9.47
CA GLN A 16 0.81 7.76 -9.16
C GLN A 16 0.71 7.48 -7.67
N ARG A 17 1.84 7.16 -7.03
CA ARG A 17 1.88 6.89 -5.60
C ARG A 17 1.42 8.10 -4.80
N ILE A 18 1.89 9.29 -5.14
CA ILE A 18 1.48 10.53 -4.48
C ILE A 18 -0.01 10.76 -4.65
N THR A 19 -0.54 10.55 -5.86
CA THR A 19 -1.96 10.73 -6.14
C THR A 19 -2.81 9.80 -5.28
N ILE A 20 -2.45 8.52 -5.22
CA ILE A 20 -3.20 7.53 -4.46
C ILE A 20 -3.11 7.81 -2.96
N THR A 21 -1.91 8.13 -2.46
CA THR A 21 -1.76 8.43 -1.03
C THR A 21 -2.56 9.65 -0.62
N LYS A 22 -2.65 10.64 -1.49
CA LYS A 22 -3.48 11.82 -1.23
C LYS A 22 -4.94 11.44 -1.10
N LEU A 23 -5.46 10.61 -2.01
CA LEU A 23 -6.83 10.14 -1.95
C LEU A 23 -7.10 9.31 -0.69
N VAL A 24 -6.16 8.45 -0.32
CA VAL A 24 -6.27 7.64 0.88
C VAL A 24 -6.35 8.53 2.13
N ASN A 25 -5.49 9.55 2.19
CA ASN A 25 -5.47 10.46 3.34
C ASN A 25 -6.72 11.33 3.45
N GLU A 26 -7.45 11.51 2.36
CA GLU A 26 -8.74 12.22 2.38
C GLU A 26 -9.88 11.34 2.88
N SER A 27 -9.70 10.04 2.96
CA SER A 27 -10.74 9.12 3.43
C SER A 27 -10.74 9.04 4.95
N THR A 28 -11.93 9.11 5.53
CA THR A 28 -12.09 8.91 6.97
C THR A 28 -12.11 7.43 7.36
N LEU A 29 -12.15 6.53 6.37
CA LEU A 29 -12.26 5.08 6.60
C LEU A 29 -10.90 4.38 6.50
N LEU A 30 -9.88 5.08 6.01
CA LEU A 30 -8.57 4.49 5.75
C LEU A 30 -7.49 5.15 6.61
N ASN A 31 -6.60 4.33 7.12
CA ASN A 31 -5.41 4.78 7.81
C ASN A 31 -4.19 4.35 7.01
N LEU A 32 -3.48 5.31 6.41
CA LEU A 32 -2.30 5.02 5.62
C LEU A 32 -1.12 4.71 6.53
N VAL A 33 -0.66 3.47 6.49
CA VAL A 33 0.49 3.02 7.29
C VAL A 33 1.79 3.37 6.58
N GLY A 34 1.81 3.29 5.26
CA GLY A 34 2.99 3.64 4.49
C GLY A 34 2.76 3.55 3.00
N ASP A 35 3.71 4.07 2.23
CA ASP A 35 3.73 3.94 0.79
C ASP A 35 5.12 3.51 0.34
N PHE A 36 5.19 2.73 -0.72
CA PHE A 36 6.42 2.07 -1.14
C PHE A 36 6.56 2.06 -2.64
N ALA A 37 7.79 2.19 -3.10
CA ALA A 37 8.10 2.16 -4.53
C ALA A 37 8.24 0.74 -5.07
N ASN A 38 8.42 -0.23 -4.20
CA ASN A 38 8.60 -1.62 -4.63
C ASN A 38 7.98 -2.58 -3.62
N ALA A 39 7.77 -3.81 -4.09
CA ALA A 39 7.09 -4.83 -3.30
C ALA A 39 7.94 -5.35 -2.13
N LEU A 40 9.26 -5.31 -2.25
CA LEU A 40 10.14 -5.81 -1.20
C LEU A 40 10.02 -4.98 0.08
N GLU A 41 10.00 -3.65 -0.06
CA GLU A 41 9.81 -2.76 1.06
C GLU A 41 8.40 -2.91 1.66
N ALA A 42 7.41 -3.07 0.80
CA ALA A 42 6.03 -3.27 1.24
C ALA A 42 5.87 -4.56 2.04
N LYS A 43 6.52 -5.62 1.61
CA LYS A 43 6.47 -6.92 2.30
C LYS A 43 6.98 -6.81 3.73
N ASN A 44 8.05 -6.07 3.93
CA ASN A 44 8.60 -5.84 5.26
C ASN A 44 7.58 -5.11 6.16
N CYS A 45 6.90 -4.12 5.62
CA CYS A 45 5.85 -3.40 6.33
C CYS A 45 4.69 -4.33 6.70
N ILE A 46 4.25 -5.18 5.78
CA ILE A 46 3.15 -6.12 6.01
C ILE A 46 3.50 -7.09 7.13
N ASN A 47 4.75 -7.55 7.17
CA ASN A 47 5.19 -8.51 8.21
C ASN A 47 5.22 -7.90 9.61
N ASN A 48 5.36 -6.59 9.71
CA ASN A 48 5.53 -5.91 11.00
C ASN A 48 4.30 -5.12 11.44
N ASN A 49 3.25 -5.10 10.63
CA ASN A 49 2.04 -4.33 10.91
C ASN A 49 0.81 -5.10 10.50
N THR A 50 -0.32 -4.78 11.12
CA THR A 50 -1.61 -5.29 10.66
C THR A 50 -2.09 -4.46 9.48
N ILE A 51 -2.10 -5.06 8.29
CA ILE A 51 -2.53 -4.39 7.06
C ILE A 51 -3.79 -5.06 6.55
N ASP A 52 -4.85 -4.26 6.37
CA ASP A 52 -6.15 -4.75 5.93
C ASP A 52 -6.34 -4.61 4.43
N LEU A 53 -5.66 -3.67 3.79
CA LEU A 53 -5.88 -3.32 2.39
C LEU A 53 -4.58 -2.85 1.75
N ILE A 54 -4.33 -3.31 0.53
CA ILE A 54 -3.15 -2.94 -0.25
C ILE A 54 -3.61 -2.36 -1.59
N PHE A 55 -3.19 -1.13 -1.90
CA PHE A 55 -3.34 -0.56 -3.22
C PHE A 55 -2.07 -0.91 -4.00
N LEU A 56 -2.16 -1.88 -4.89
CA LEU A 56 -1.02 -2.45 -5.57
C LEU A 56 -1.10 -2.17 -7.07
N ASP A 57 -0.01 -1.62 -7.63
CA ASP A 57 0.15 -1.49 -9.07
C ASP A 57 0.57 -2.85 -9.63
N ILE A 58 -0.33 -3.50 -10.33
CA ILE A 58 -0.09 -4.82 -10.91
C ILE A 58 0.85 -4.81 -12.11
N GLU A 59 1.23 -3.63 -12.59
CA GLU A 59 2.16 -3.48 -13.70
C GLU A 59 3.62 -3.41 -13.27
N MET A 60 3.89 -3.51 -11.96
CA MET A 60 5.27 -3.53 -11.47
C MET A 60 6.01 -4.75 -12.02
N PRO A 61 7.19 -4.56 -12.66
CA PRO A 61 7.79 -5.62 -13.47
C PRO A 61 8.55 -6.71 -12.74
N LEU A 62 8.88 -6.53 -11.47
CA LEU A 62 9.87 -7.38 -10.82
C LEU A 62 9.31 -8.47 -9.93
N ILE A 63 8.08 -8.34 -9.46
CA ILE A 63 7.48 -9.30 -8.53
C ILE A 63 6.01 -9.46 -8.87
N ASN A 64 5.55 -10.70 -8.89
CA ASN A 64 4.14 -11.01 -9.01
C ASN A 64 3.43 -10.49 -7.75
N GLY A 65 2.26 -9.88 -7.91
CA GLY A 65 1.48 -9.38 -6.79
C GLY A 65 1.19 -10.44 -5.72
N PHE A 66 1.09 -11.71 -6.11
CA PHE A 66 0.87 -12.80 -5.17
C PHE A 66 2.08 -13.08 -4.28
N ASP A 67 3.27 -12.77 -4.72
CA ASP A 67 4.48 -12.96 -3.93
C ASP A 67 4.52 -12.02 -2.73
N LEU A 68 3.83 -10.90 -2.83
CA LEU A 68 3.76 -9.92 -1.77
C LEU A 68 2.99 -10.43 -0.56
N LEU A 69 2.08 -11.36 -0.77
CA LEU A 69 1.18 -11.88 0.27
C LEU A 69 1.71 -13.11 0.98
N ASP A 70 2.81 -13.66 0.52
CA ASP A 70 3.42 -14.84 1.15
C ASP A 70 4.14 -14.49 2.45
#